data_8d811c6063829f5f7f9d9074a2f8b1c5
#
_entry.id   8d811c6063829f5f7f9d9074a2f8b1c5
#
_cell.length_a   1.000
_cell.length_b   1.000
_cell.length_c   1.000
_cell.angle_alpha   90.00
_cell.angle_beta   90.00
_cell.angle_gamma   90.00
#
_symmetry.space_group_name_H-M   'P 1'
#
loop_
_entity.id
_entity.type
_entity.pdbx_description
1 polymer ?
#
loop_
_entity_poly.entity_id
_entity_poly.type
_entity_poly.pdbx_seq_one_letter_code
_entity_poly.pdbx_strand_id
1 'polypeptide(L)'
;MRGVIEDLDRRRAEAAAGGGPRRVAAQHAKGKLTARERIELLLDPGSFEEYDTFVEHRSVDFGMETSKVPGDGVVTGWGTVNGRAVVVFSKDFTVFGGSLSETHAGKITKVQDLAMKIRAPIIGIFDAGGARIQEGVAALGGYGEVFRRNAEASGVIPQISVIMGPCAGGDVYSPAMTDFIVMVRDTSYMFVTGPDVVKTVTNESVTAEDLGGARVHTTKSSIADMAFDDDVEALLQVRRLVDFLPANNTAGVPEWPSFDEVERREEALDTLVPENPNTPYDIKELVAKVVDEGDLFEIQAAFARNIVTGFARIGGRTVGVVANQPLVLAGVLDSDASRKAARFVRFCDCFEIPILTLVDVPGFLPGTAQEYGGLIKHGAKLLFAYSQATVPMVTVITRKAFGGAYDVMASKHVGADVNYAWPSAQIAVMGAKGAVEIIFRSDIGDADKIAERTRDYESRFLSPFVAAERGYIDEVIRPRSTRRRVARAFAMLRSKAAAKPWRKHDNIPL
;
A
#
# COMPACT_ATOMS: atom_id res chain seq x y z
N MET A 1 43.48 12.43 26.28
CA MET A 1 42.03 12.56 25.94
C MET A 1 41.82 13.42 24.69
N ARG A 2 42.37 14.68 24.62
CA ARG A 2 42.14 15.56 23.46
C ARG A 2 42.52 14.92 22.12
N GLY A 3 43.75 14.35 21.97
CA GLY A 3 44.16 13.71 20.74
C GLY A 3 43.35 12.45 20.37
N VAL A 4 42.76 11.75 21.36
CA VAL A 4 41.85 10.61 21.12
C VAL A 4 40.51 11.09 20.56
N ILE A 5 40.02 12.23 21.05
CA ILE A 5 38.78 12.86 20.55
C ILE A 5 39.00 13.37 19.12
N GLU A 6 40.13 14.03 18.86
CA GLU A 6 40.51 14.51 17.52
C GLU A 6 40.60 13.35 16.50
N ASP A 7 41.15 12.18 16.91
CA ASP A 7 41.19 10.98 16.07
C ASP A 7 39.77 10.43 15.82
N LEU A 8 38.88 10.43 16.83
CA LEU A 8 37.49 10.03 16.66
C LEU A 8 36.76 10.94 15.65
N ASP A 9 36.93 12.24 15.78
CA ASP A 9 36.29 13.22 14.90
C ASP A 9 36.77 13.06 13.46
N ARG A 10 38.07 12.81 13.26
CA ARG A 10 38.66 12.52 11.95
C ARG A 10 38.05 11.26 11.33
N ARG A 11 37.96 10.16 12.07
CA ARG A 11 37.38 8.89 11.60
C ARG A 11 35.88 9.04 11.26
N ARG A 12 35.15 9.83 12.07
CA ARG A 12 33.74 10.13 11.77
C ARG A 12 33.60 10.92 10.47
N ALA A 13 34.45 11.91 10.25
CA ALA A 13 34.49 12.71 9.04
C ALA A 13 34.82 11.83 7.80
N GLU A 14 35.77 10.88 7.93
CA GLU A 14 36.10 9.93 6.89
C GLU A 14 34.90 9.03 6.54
N ALA A 15 34.21 8.49 7.55
CA ALA A 15 33.00 7.68 7.34
C ALA A 15 31.85 8.49 6.72
N ALA A 16 31.68 9.75 7.13
CA ALA A 16 30.66 10.64 6.59
C ALA A 16 30.92 11.04 5.13
N ALA A 17 32.18 11.02 4.68
CA ALA A 17 32.54 11.36 3.30
C ALA A 17 32.07 10.32 2.26
N GLY A 18 31.67 9.13 2.69
CA GLY A 18 31.20 8.05 1.81
C GLY A 18 32.22 7.73 0.71
N GLY A 19 31.79 7.73 -0.55
CA GLY A 19 32.66 7.49 -1.72
C GLY A 19 33.55 8.68 -2.10
N GLY A 20 33.53 9.75 -1.32
CA GLY A 20 34.34 10.98 -1.50
C GLY A 20 33.71 12.01 -2.43
N PRO A 21 34.29 13.23 -2.45
CA PRO A 21 33.64 14.41 -3.03
C PRO A 21 33.31 14.25 -4.53
N ARG A 22 34.16 13.54 -5.29
CA ARG A 22 33.90 13.32 -6.73
C ARG A 22 32.67 12.46 -6.97
N ARG A 23 32.48 11.39 -6.21
CA ARG A 23 31.33 10.49 -6.38
C ARG A 23 30.04 11.12 -5.82
N VAL A 24 30.17 11.88 -4.72
CA VAL A 24 29.05 12.67 -4.18
C VAL A 24 28.58 13.71 -5.20
N ALA A 25 29.51 14.49 -5.80
CA ALA A 25 29.15 15.44 -6.85
C ALA A 25 28.49 14.78 -8.08
N ALA A 26 28.93 13.58 -8.46
CA ALA A 26 28.30 12.81 -9.55
C ALA A 26 26.89 12.30 -9.18
N GLN A 27 26.61 12.03 -7.91
CA GLN A 27 25.28 11.69 -7.39
C GLN A 27 24.35 12.91 -7.48
N HIS A 28 24.79 14.07 -6.98
CA HIS A 28 24.03 15.32 -7.06
C HIS A 28 23.76 15.77 -8.49
N ALA A 29 24.73 15.61 -9.39
CA ALA A 29 24.57 15.95 -10.82
C ALA A 29 23.44 15.15 -11.50
N LYS A 30 23.01 14.04 -10.93
CA LYS A 30 21.85 13.24 -11.38
C LYS A 30 20.54 13.62 -10.68
N GLY A 31 20.53 14.70 -9.90
CA GLY A 31 19.38 15.12 -9.10
C GLY A 31 19.09 14.23 -7.88
N LYS A 32 20.06 13.42 -7.43
CA LYS A 32 19.90 12.46 -6.35
C LYS A 32 20.64 12.93 -5.09
N LEU A 33 20.06 12.69 -3.94
CA LEU A 33 20.70 12.92 -2.64
C LEU A 33 21.63 11.74 -2.28
N THR A 34 22.57 12.00 -1.36
CA THR A 34 23.37 10.94 -0.73
C THR A 34 22.56 10.16 0.29
N ALA A 35 23.06 9.00 0.70
CA ALA A 35 22.41 8.17 1.72
C ALA A 35 22.19 8.92 3.05
N ARG A 36 23.13 9.78 3.46
CA ARG A 36 23.03 10.57 4.70
C ARG A 36 22.03 11.70 4.57
N GLU A 37 22.06 12.47 3.49
CA GLU A 37 21.10 13.55 3.22
C GLU A 37 19.66 13.01 3.20
N ARG A 38 19.45 11.82 2.65
CA ARG A 38 18.14 11.15 2.68
C ARG A 38 17.67 10.83 4.10
N ILE A 39 18.56 10.33 4.96
CA ILE A 39 18.25 10.06 6.38
C ILE A 39 17.96 11.37 7.13
N GLU A 40 18.73 12.42 6.90
CA GLU A 40 18.53 13.73 7.53
C GLU A 40 17.18 14.36 7.16
N LEU A 41 16.71 14.17 5.93
CA LEU A 41 15.38 14.63 5.50
C LEU A 41 14.24 13.73 6.00
N LEU A 42 14.48 12.43 6.10
CA LEU A 42 13.48 11.48 6.55
C LEU A 42 13.20 11.62 8.05
N LEU A 43 14.23 11.80 8.85
CA LEU A 43 14.11 11.81 10.31
C LEU A 43 13.93 13.23 10.87
N ASP A 44 13.48 13.31 12.10
CA ASP A 44 13.39 14.57 12.83
C ASP A 44 14.82 15.13 13.08
N PRO A 45 15.03 16.44 12.97
CA PRO A 45 16.35 17.03 13.15
C PRO A 45 17.01 16.61 14.46
N GLY A 46 18.24 16.10 14.36
CA GLY A 46 19.05 15.69 15.50
C GLY A 46 18.63 14.40 16.19
N SER A 47 17.66 13.65 15.64
CA SER A 47 17.19 12.38 16.24
C SER A 47 17.96 11.15 15.77
N PHE A 48 18.80 11.27 14.74
CA PHE A 48 19.48 10.11 14.15
C PHE A 48 20.62 9.59 15.01
N GLU A 49 20.54 8.33 15.39
CA GLU A 49 21.61 7.58 16.05
C GLU A 49 22.15 6.51 15.11
N GLU A 50 23.34 6.76 14.55
CA GLU A 50 23.98 5.86 13.60
C GLU A 50 24.67 4.67 14.31
N TYR A 51 24.49 3.48 13.75
CA TYR A 51 25.16 2.26 14.19
C TYR A 51 26.13 1.74 13.12
N ASP A 52 27.25 1.14 13.58
CA ASP A 52 28.23 0.48 12.72
C ASP A 52 28.91 1.43 11.72
N THR A 53 29.10 2.71 12.11
CA THR A 53 29.74 3.75 11.31
C THR A 53 31.14 3.35 10.80
N PHE A 54 31.92 2.59 11.61
CA PHE A 54 33.32 2.23 11.32
C PHE A 54 33.49 0.80 10.78
N VAL A 55 32.40 0.09 10.53
CA VAL A 55 32.44 -1.27 10.02
C VAL A 55 32.91 -1.26 8.55
N GLU A 56 33.82 -2.17 8.20
CA GLU A 56 34.39 -2.32 6.86
C GLU A 56 34.21 -3.75 6.37
N HIS A 57 34.18 -3.95 5.04
CA HIS A 57 34.15 -5.30 4.46
C HIS A 57 35.42 -6.08 4.77
N ARG A 58 35.32 -7.41 4.71
CA ARG A 58 36.40 -8.35 5.00
C ARG A 58 37.02 -8.98 3.75
N SER A 59 36.58 -8.60 2.57
CA SER A 59 37.07 -9.13 1.31
C SER A 59 38.55 -8.80 1.13
N VAL A 60 39.34 -9.79 0.66
CA VAL A 60 40.78 -9.67 0.40
C VAL A 60 41.12 -9.97 -1.06
N ASP A 61 40.13 -10.32 -1.88
CA ASP A 61 40.32 -10.67 -3.28
C ASP A 61 40.11 -9.46 -4.20
N PHE A 62 40.62 -9.52 -5.41
CA PHE A 62 40.45 -8.52 -6.46
C PHE A 62 40.82 -7.08 -6.07
N GLY A 63 41.80 -6.89 -5.17
CA GLY A 63 42.26 -5.59 -4.72
C GLY A 63 41.38 -4.94 -3.66
N MET A 64 40.39 -5.67 -3.14
CA MET A 64 39.48 -5.15 -2.11
C MET A 64 40.17 -4.89 -0.77
N GLU A 65 41.27 -5.59 -0.48
CA GLU A 65 42.09 -5.41 0.75
C GLU A 65 42.60 -3.99 0.93
N THR A 66 42.83 -3.28 -0.19
CA THR A 66 43.31 -1.88 -0.20
C THR A 66 42.20 -0.84 -0.38
N SER A 67 40.96 -1.28 -0.62
CA SER A 67 39.81 -0.43 -0.92
C SER A 67 38.80 -0.48 0.24
N LYS A 68 39.24 -0.09 1.44
CA LYS A 68 38.38 -0.04 2.64
C LYS A 68 37.67 1.29 2.74
N VAL A 69 36.34 1.25 2.93
CA VAL A 69 35.53 2.44 3.18
C VAL A 69 34.67 2.19 4.41
N PRO A 70 34.80 3.00 5.48
CA PRO A 70 33.98 2.86 6.67
C PRO A 70 32.47 2.93 6.36
N GLY A 71 31.70 2.09 7.01
CA GLY A 71 30.27 1.95 6.77
C GLY A 71 29.88 1.01 5.64
N ASP A 72 30.84 0.59 4.82
CA ASP A 72 30.67 -0.40 3.72
C ASP A 72 29.44 -0.20 2.82
N GLY A 73 29.16 1.06 2.45
CA GLY A 73 28.12 1.41 1.47
C GLY A 73 26.69 1.35 2.00
N VAL A 74 26.47 1.31 3.31
CA VAL A 74 25.15 1.46 3.91
C VAL A 74 25.20 2.20 5.23
N VAL A 75 24.34 3.19 5.39
CA VAL A 75 24.14 3.94 6.65
C VAL A 75 22.98 3.31 7.39
N THR A 76 23.17 2.92 8.64
CA THR A 76 22.16 2.19 9.44
C THR A 76 22.02 2.82 10.82
N GLY A 77 20.80 2.81 11.36
CA GLY A 77 20.52 3.33 12.69
C GLY A 77 19.03 3.45 12.97
N TRP A 78 18.70 4.35 13.88
CA TRP A 78 17.32 4.69 14.22
C TRP A 78 17.19 6.18 14.53
N GLY A 79 15.96 6.65 14.50
CA GLY A 79 15.62 8.02 14.86
C GLY A 79 14.12 8.17 15.02
N THR A 80 13.60 9.38 14.86
CA THR A 80 12.17 9.63 14.95
C THR A 80 11.62 10.27 13.68
N VAL A 81 10.35 9.99 13.39
CA VAL A 81 9.51 10.70 12.41
C VAL A 81 8.32 11.25 13.16
N ASN A 82 8.20 12.57 13.23
CA ASN A 82 7.17 13.26 14.00
C ASN A 82 7.07 12.74 15.45
N GLY A 83 8.24 12.57 16.11
CA GLY A 83 8.37 12.07 17.47
C GLY A 83 8.21 10.56 17.65
N ARG A 84 7.94 9.79 16.60
CA ARG A 84 7.74 8.36 16.65
C ARG A 84 8.99 7.62 16.21
N ALA A 85 9.43 6.63 17.00
CA ALA A 85 10.63 5.87 16.70
C ALA A 85 10.47 5.07 15.40
N VAL A 86 11.49 5.13 14.54
CA VAL A 86 11.65 4.35 13.33
C VAL A 86 13.08 3.86 13.21
N VAL A 87 13.27 2.70 12.62
CA VAL A 87 14.57 2.15 12.29
C VAL A 87 14.82 2.38 10.80
N VAL A 88 16.06 2.70 10.42
CA VAL A 88 16.39 3.08 9.04
C VAL A 88 17.69 2.46 8.59
N PHE A 89 17.73 2.08 7.32
CA PHE A 89 18.98 1.89 6.57
C PHE A 89 18.90 2.59 5.22
N SER A 90 20.03 3.14 4.76
CA SER A 90 20.13 3.80 3.45
C SER A 90 21.38 3.34 2.74
N LYS A 91 21.22 2.71 1.57
CA LYS A 91 22.33 2.26 0.74
C LYS A 91 22.98 3.45 0.05
N ASP A 92 24.31 3.47 0.10
CA ASP A 92 25.13 4.55 -0.46
C ASP A 92 25.73 4.15 -1.80
N PHE A 93 25.13 4.61 -2.87
CA PHE A 93 25.62 4.35 -4.23
C PHE A 93 27.03 4.88 -4.49
N THR A 94 27.48 5.88 -3.72
CA THR A 94 28.82 6.44 -3.86
C THR A 94 29.92 5.48 -3.39
N VAL A 95 29.57 4.47 -2.56
CA VAL A 95 30.47 3.45 -2.04
C VAL A 95 30.19 2.11 -2.69
N PHE A 96 31.08 1.64 -3.55
CA PHE A 96 30.95 0.38 -4.31
C PHE A 96 29.60 0.21 -5.05
N GLY A 97 28.99 1.32 -5.50
CA GLY A 97 27.68 1.31 -6.13
C GLY A 97 26.53 0.82 -5.22
N GLY A 98 26.66 0.99 -3.91
CA GLY A 98 25.70 0.50 -2.93
C GLY A 98 25.57 -1.02 -2.87
N SER A 99 26.48 -1.77 -3.51
CA SER A 99 26.38 -3.23 -3.65
C SER A 99 26.44 -3.94 -2.30
N LEU A 100 25.61 -4.98 -2.14
CA LEU A 100 25.52 -5.75 -0.90
C LEU A 100 26.67 -6.74 -0.78
N SER A 101 27.47 -6.56 0.27
CA SER A 101 28.48 -7.50 0.77
C SER A 101 27.93 -8.29 1.96
N GLU A 102 28.67 -9.28 2.44
CA GLU A 102 28.37 -9.94 3.72
C GLU A 102 28.27 -8.93 4.88
N THR A 103 29.22 -8.01 4.98
CA THR A 103 29.26 -6.97 6.01
C THR A 103 28.14 -5.96 5.89
N HIS A 104 27.88 -5.49 4.68
CA HIS A 104 26.76 -4.60 4.37
C HIS A 104 25.42 -5.26 4.80
N ALA A 105 25.21 -6.53 4.44
CA ALA A 105 24.04 -7.30 4.87
C ALA A 105 23.98 -7.43 6.40
N GLY A 106 25.12 -7.69 7.06
CA GLY A 106 25.21 -7.79 8.51
C GLY A 106 24.75 -6.51 9.23
N LYS A 107 25.04 -5.34 8.66
CA LYS A 107 24.54 -4.05 9.19
C LYS A 107 23.02 -3.93 9.03
N ILE A 108 22.48 -4.30 7.88
CA ILE A 108 21.02 -4.27 7.62
C ILE A 108 20.30 -5.24 8.56
N THR A 109 20.77 -6.48 8.67
CA THR A 109 20.13 -7.49 9.54
C THR A 109 20.15 -7.10 11.01
N LYS A 110 21.22 -6.45 11.46
CA LYS A 110 21.31 -5.91 12.84
C LYS A 110 20.22 -4.89 13.12
N VAL A 111 19.96 -3.97 12.20
CA VAL A 111 18.89 -2.98 12.40
C VAL A 111 17.49 -3.55 12.15
N GLN A 112 17.33 -4.57 11.30
CA GLN A 112 16.09 -5.34 11.22
C GLN A 112 15.77 -6.04 12.56
N ASP A 113 16.78 -6.68 13.18
CA ASP A 113 16.63 -7.30 14.51
C ASP A 113 16.32 -6.25 15.59
N LEU A 114 16.90 -5.04 15.49
CA LEU A 114 16.58 -3.92 16.38
C LEU A 114 15.11 -3.49 16.22
N ALA A 115 14.65 -3.29 14.98
CA ALA A 115 13.26 -2.91 14.70
C ALA A 115 12.26 -3.88 15.31
N MET A 116 12.52 -5.18 15.18
CA MET A 116 11.71 -6.23 15.81
C MET A 116 11.75 -6.18 17.34
N LYS A 117 12.91 -5.93 17.94
CA LYS A 117 13.06 -5.83 19.42
C LYS A 117 12.34 -4.65 20.02
N ILE A 118 12.43 -3.48 19.38
CA ILE A 118 11.77 -2.25 19.87
C ILE A 118 10.35 -2.10 19.31
N ARG A 119 9.93 -3.00 18.41
CA ARG A 119 8.61 -3.04 17.78
C ARG A 119 8.26 -1.72 17.07
N ALA A 120 9.20 -1.22 16.28
CA ALA A 120 9.07 0.03 15.51
C ALA A 120 9.13 -0.25 14.00
N PRO A 121 8.52 0.63 13.17
CA PRO A 121 8.61 0.53 11.72
C PRO A 121 10.07 0.56 11.24
N ILE A 122 10.34 -0.15 10.15
CA ILE A 122 11.63 -0.08 9.46
C ILE A 122 11.47 0.51 8.07
N ILE A 123 12.36 1.45 7.73
CA ILE A 123 12.40 2.13 6.44
C ILE A 123 13.73 1.84 5.77
N GLY A 124 13.70 1.16 4.62
CA GLY A 124 14.87 0.90 3.79
C GLY A 124 14.93 1.84 2.60
N ILE A 125 16.05 2.53 2.39
CA ILE A 125 16.30 3.37 1.23
C ILE A 125 17.29 2.64 0.31
N PHE A 126 16.86 2.36 -0.92
CA PHE A 126 17.57 1.53 -1.89
C PHE A 126 18.16 2.39 -3.02
N ASP A 127 19.46 2.25 -3.21
CA ASP A 127 20.22 2.87 -4.30
C ASP A 127 21.46 1.99 -4.54
N ALA A 128 21.28 0.87 -5.29
CA ALA A 128 22.31 -0.16 -5.37
C ALA A 128 22.29 -0.95 -6.68
N GLY A 129 23.49 -1.37 -7.09
CA GLY A 129 23.68 -2.21 -8.27
C GLY A 129 23.52 -3.73 -8.04
N GLY A 130 23.04 -4.17 -6.87
CA GLY A 130 22.86 -5.58 -6.56
C GLY A 130 23.97 -6.18 -5.67
N ALA A 131 24.29 -7.46 -5.86
CA ALA A 131 25.31 -8.17 -5.08
C ALA A 131 26.73 -7.69 -5.40
N ARG A 132 27.59 -7.59 -4.38
CA ARG A 132 29.03 -7.36 -4.57
C ARG A 132 29.69 -8.60 -5.14
N ILE A 133 29.98 -8.59 -6.44
CA ILE A 133 30.44 -9.75 -7.20
C ILE A 133 31.76 -10.30 -6.64
N GLN A 134 32.63 -9.43 -6.14
CA GLN A 134 33.92 -9.78 -5.57
C GLN A 134 33.84 -10.70 -4.33
N GLU A 135 32.69 -10.74 -3.66
CA GLU A 135 32.46 -11.58 -2.48
C GLU A 135 31.71 -12.89 -2.80
N GLY A 136 31.29 -13.08 -4.05
CA GLY A 136 30.70 -14.34 -4.51
C GLY A 136 29.47 -14.75 -3.69
N VAL A 137 29.44 -16.00 -3.22
CA VAL A 137 28.30 -16.58 -2.49
C VAL A 137 28.06 -15.94 -1.13
N ALA A 138 29.05 -15.29 -0.51
CA ALA A 138 28.87 -14.60 0.76
C ALA A 138 27.86 -13.44 0.64
N ALA A 139 27.90 -12.70 -0.49
CA ALA A 139 26.89 -11.68 -0.78
C ALA A 139 25.47 -12.29 -0.92
N LEU A 140 25.34 -13.47 -1.55
CA LEU A 140 24.06 -14.17 -1.67
C LEU A 140 23.55 -14.66 -0.30
N GLY A 141 24.43 -15.16 0.56
CA GLY A 141 24.10 -15.50 1.94
C GLY A 141 23.56 -14.29 2.70
N GLY A 142 24.18 -13.11 2.52
CA GLY A 142 23.74 -11.86 3.08
C GLY A 142 22.30 -11.47 2.65
N TYR A 143 21.96 -11.62 1.37
CA TYR A 143 20.59 -11.43 0.90
C TYR A 143 19.60 -12.38 1.57
N GLY A 144 19.95 -13.69 1.66
CA GLY A 144 19.09 -14.67 2.32
C GLY A 144 18.76 -14.31 3.75
N GLU A 145 19.73 -13.78 4.50
CA GLU A 145 19.54 -13.31 5.88
C GLU A 145 18.62 -12.09 5.98
N VAL A 146 18.71 -11.16 5.02
CA VAL A 146 17.79 -10.00 4.93
C VAL A 146 16.39 -10.46 4.59
N PHE A 147 16.22 -11.35 3.59
CA PHE A 147 14.90 -11.85 3.15
C PHE A 147 14.17 -12.60 4.27
N ARG A 148 14.89 -13.45 5.02
CA ARG A 148 14.31 -14.17 6.16
C ARG A 148 13.72 -13.19 7.17
N ARG A 149 14.43 -12.10 7.49
CA ARG A 149 13.95 -11.08 8.43
C ARG A 149 12.79 -10.26 7.89
N ASN A 150 12.76 -9.96 6.58
CA ASN A 150 11.57 -9.35 5.98
C ASN A 150 10.32 -10.23 6.17
N ALA A 151 10.46 -11.54 5.97
CA ALA A 151 9.35 -12.48 6.17
C ALA A 151 8.94 -12.58 7.65
N GLU A 152 9.89 -12.62 8.58
CA GLU A 152 9.64 -12.67 10.03
C GLU A 152 8.96 -11.38 10.55
N ALA A 153 9.29 -10.23 9.96
CA ALA A 153 8.72 -8.92 10.33
C ALA A 153 7.34 -8.66 9.70
N SER A 154 6.95 -9.41 8.67
CA SER A 154 5.69 -9.23 7.96
C SER A 154 4.49 -9.38 8.89
N GLY A 155 3.62 -8.36 8.92
CA GLY A 155 2.46 -8.30 9.81
C GLY A 155 2.80 -8.08 11.30
N VAL A 156 4.07 -7.83 11.64
CA VAL A 156 4.51 -7.53 13.02
C VAL A 156 4.87 -6.05 13.16
N ILE A 157 5.70 -5.54 12.28
CA ILE A 157 6.07 -4.13 12.18
C ILE A 157 5.90 -3.66 10.75
N PRO A 158 5.48 -2.40 10.49
CA PRO A 158 5.45 -1.84 9.15
C PRO A 158 6.85 -1.80 8.52
N GLN A 159 6.94 -2.24 7.27
CA GLN A 159 8.15 -2.23 6.47
C GLN A 159 7.95 -1.36 5.23
N ILE A 160 8.76 -0.33 5.06
CA ILE A 160 8.66 0.62 3.95
C ILE A 160 9.96 0.60 3.16
N SER A 161 9.87 0.41 1.86
CA SER A 161 10.99 0.46 0.94
C SER A 161 10.89 1.69 0.03
N VAL A 162 11.97 2.48 -0.02
CA VAL A 162 12.06 3.69 -0.84
C VAL A 162 13.15 3.50 -1.86
N ILE A 163 12.79 3.40 -3.13
CA ILE A 163 13.72 3.15 -4.22
C ILE A 163 14.14 4.50 -4.83
N MET A 164 15.38 4.89 -4.58
CA MET A 164 15.92 6.21 -4.94
C MET A 164 17.11 6.10 -5.90
N GLY A 165 17.22 4.98 -6.58
CA GLY A 165 18.25 4.70 -7.57
C GLY A 165 18.04 3.34 -8.19
N PRO A 166 19.05 2.76 -8.84
CA PRO A 166 19.03 1.37 -9.26
C PRO A 166 18.72 0.43 -8.10
N CYS A 167 17.88 -0.56 -8.37
CA CYS A 167 17.61 -1.69 -7.48
C CYS A 167 17.48 -2.92 -8.39
N ALA A 168 18.53 -3.75 -8.47
CA ALA A 168 18.62 -4.77 -9.49
C ALA A 168 19.07 -6.13 -8.92
N GLY A 169 18.72 -7.19 -9.63
CA GLY A 169 19.09 -8.57 -9.25
C GLY A 169 18.46 -8.99 -7.93
N GLY A 170 19.26 -9.54 -7.02
CA GLY A 170 18.80 -9.96 -5.69
C GLY A 170 18.22 -8.83 -4.84
N ASP A 171 18.59 -7.60 -5.13
CA ASP A 171 18.18 -6.43 -4.34
C ASP A 171 16.68 -6.11 -4.42
N VAL A 172 15.99 -6.55 -5.49
CA VAL A 172 14.56 -6.28 -5.69
C VAL A 172 13.64 -7.12 -4.78
N TYR A 173 14.12 -8.26 -4.28
CA TYR A 173 13.25 -9.18 -3.54
C TYR A 173 12.96 -8.69 -2.12
N SER A 174 13.92 -8.02 -1.46
CA SER A 174 13.67 -7.42 -0.14
C SER A 174 12.54 -6.39 -0.19
N PRO A 175 12.55 -5.35 -1.07
CA PRO A 175 11.42 -4.45 -1.23
C PRO A 175 10.11 -5.17 -1.58
N ALA A 176 10.14 -6.17 -2.46
CA ALA A 176 8.95 -6.90 -2.87
C ALA A 176 8.25 -7.66 -1.72
N MET A 177 8.95 -7.92 -0.63
CA MET A 177 8.40 -8.53 0.59
C MET A 177 7.97 -7.52 1.66
N THR A 178 8.21 -6.23 1.45
CA THR A 178 7.79 -5.17 2.38
C THR A 178 6.34 -4.75 2.14
N ASP A 179 5.80 -3.90 3.01
CA ASP A 179 4.40 -3.50 2.97
C ASP A 179 4.14 -2.42 1.91
N PHE A 180 5.05 -1.45 1.77
CA PHE A 180 4.94 -0.35 0.83
C PHE A 180 6.25 -0.12 0.07
N ILE A 181 6.13 0.13 -1.23
CA ILE A 181 7.24 0.49 -2.10
C ILE A 181 6.97 1.87 -2.70
N VAL A 182 7.88 2.80 -2.45
CA VAL A 182 7.90 4.16 -3.01
C VAL A 182 9.04 4.27 -4.00
N MET A 183 8.80 4.84 -5.18
CA MET A 183 9.83 5.07 -6.20
C MET A 183 9.98 6.56 -6.52
N VAL A 184 11.16 6.94 -7.02
CA VAL A 184 11.42 8.27 -7.58
C VAL A 184 11.46 8.14 -9.11
N ARG A 185 10.71 9.01 -9.80
CA ARG A 185 10.63 8.99 -11.27
C ARG A 185 11.99 9.30 -11.90
N ASP A 186 12.24 8.70 -13.05
CA ASP A 186 13.41 8.94 -13.93
C ASP A 186 14.78 8.63 -13.31
N THR A 187 14.88 8.42 -12.00
CA THR A 187 16.14 8.13 -11.29
C THR A 187 16.17 6.76 -10.64
N SER A 188 15.03 6.11 -10.46
CA SER A 188 14.94 4.80 -9.82
C SER A 188 14.37 3.72 -10.74
N TYR A 189 14.95 2.54 -10.62
CA TYR A 189 14.58 1.37 -11.42
C TYR A 189 14.58 0.10 -10.58
N MET A 190 13.62 -0.79 -10.84
CA MET A 190 13.58 -2.13 -10.26
C MET A 190 13.46 -3.16 -11.38
N PHE A 191 14.39 -4.11 -11.46
CA PHE A 191 14.29 -5.25 -12.37
C PHE A 191 15.19 -6.41 -11.91
N VAL A 192 14.80 -7.64 -12.21
CA VAL A 192 15.61 -8.82 -11.89
C VAL A 192 16.89 -8.80 -12.71
N THR A 193 16.78 -8.47 -14.00
CA THR A 193 17.92 -8.33 -14.92
C THR A 193 17.77 -7.06 -15.74
N GLY A 194 18.87 -6.33 -15.93
CA GLY A 194 18.87 -5.06 -16.65
C GLY A 194 18.70 -5.20 -18.18
N PRO A 195 18.54 -4.07 -18.88
CA PRO A 195 18.29 -4.02 -20.33
C PRO A 195 19.31 -4.80 -21.18
N ASP A 196 20.59 -4.79 -20.83
CA ASP A 196 21.64 -5.47 -21.58
C ASP A 196 21.46 -7.00 -21.56
N VAL A 197 21.06 -7.55 -20.41
CA VAL A 197 20.79 -8.99 -20.28
C VAL A 197 19.51 -9.35 -21.02
N VAL A 198 18.45 -8.52 -20.91
CA VAL A 198 17.21 -8.69 -21.67
C VAL A 198 17.51 -8.73 -23.16
N LYS A 199 18.29 -7.78 -23.69
CA LYS A 199 18.70 -7.76 -25.10
C LYS A 199 19.46 -9.00 -25.51
N THR A 200 20.37 -9.48 -24.67
CA THR A 200 21.19 -10.66 -24.99
C THR A 200 20.36 -11.94 -25.03
N VAL A 201 19.37 -12.09 -24.13
CA VAL A 201 18.61 -13.34 -23.95
C VAL A 201 17.35 -13.38 -24.82
N THR A 202 16.63 -12.25 -24.92
CA THR A 202 15.31 -12.18 -25.61
C THR A 202 15.34 -11.41 -26.93
N ASN A 203 16.46 -10.75 -27.26
CA ASN A 203 16.61 -9.80 -28.38
C ASN A 203 15.69 -8.56 -28.27
N GLU A 204 15.08 -8.30 -27.11
CA GLU A 204 14.31 -7.07 -26.89
C GLU A 204 15.25 -5.90 -26.61
N SER A 205 15.01 -4.77 -27.26
CA SER A 205 15.71 -3.52 -26.96
C SER A 205 14.78 -2.63 -26.15
N VAL A 206 15.12 -2.43 -24.88
CA VAL A 206 14.31 -1.70 -23.92
C VAL A 206 15.19 -0.78 -23.08
N THR A 207 14.67 0.39 -22.69
CA THR A 207 15.36 1.28 -21.74
C THR A 207 15.16 0.80 -20.29
N ALA A 208 15.99 1.26 -19.37
CA ALA A 208 15.80 0.96 -17.95
C ALA A 208 14.45 1.47 -17.42
N GLU A 209 14.03 2.67 -17.90
CA GLU A 209 12.72 3.27 -17.53
C GLU A 209 11.54 2.45 -18.08
N ASP A 210 11.62 1.97 -19.32
CA ASP A 210 10.55 1.17 -19.93
C ASP A 210 10.51 -0.27 -19.39
N LEU A 211 11.64 -0.80 -18.89
CA LEU A 211 11.71 -2.13 -18.30
C LEU A 211 11.22 -2.15 -16.86
N GLY A 212 11.66 -1.21 -16.04
CA GLY A 212 11.41 -1.25 -14.60
C GLY A 212 11.44 0.12 -13.92
N GLY A 213 11.12 1.19 -14.63
CA GLY A 213 11.00 2.54 -14.05
C GLY A 213 9.73 2.71 -13.21
N ALA A 214 9.66 3.81 -12.49
CA ALA A 214 8.58 4.12 -11.58
C ALA A 214 7.19 4.06 -12.23
N ARG A 215 7.07 4.55 -13.48
CA ARG A 215 5.82 4.51 -14.24
C ARG A 215 5.35 3.07 -14.50
N VAL A 216 6.26 2.18 -14.87
CA VAL A 216 5.92 0.76 -15.13
C VAL A 216 5.41 0.10 -13.87
N HIS A 217 6.11 0.31 -12.76
CA HIS A 217 5.78 -0.36 -11.50
C HIS A 217 4.55 0.22 -10.80
N THR A 218 4.21 1.47 -11.02
CA THR A 218 2.98 2.07 -10.47
C THR A 218 1.75 1.89 -11.35
N THR A 219 1.89 1.55 -12.65
CA THR A 219 0.71 1.47 -13.55
C THR A 219 0.45 0.10 -14.15
N LYS A 220 1.49 -0.74 -14.31
CA LYS A 220 1.38 -2.05 -14.98
C LYS A 220 1.60 -3.23 -14.04
N SER A 221 2.71 -3.25 -13.33
CA SER A 221 3.09 -4.40 -12.49
C SER A 221 2.51 -4.37 -11.08
N SER A 222 2.08 -3.20 -10.59
CA SER A 222 1.66 -2.95 -9.20
C SER A 222 2.73 -3.22 -8.13
N ILE A 223 4.00 -3.26 -8.50
CA ILE A 223 5.09 -3.47 -7.55
C ILE A 223 5.26 -2.23 -6.66
N ALA A 224 5.26 -1.03 -7.26
CA ALA A 224 5.35 0.21 -6.50
C ALA A 224 3.96 0.77 -6.19
N ASP A 225 3.78 1.19 -4.94
CA ASP A 225 2.53 1.77 -4.45
C ASP A 225 2.41 3.25 -4.80
N MET A 226 3.55 3.96 -4.85
CA MET A 226 3.61 5.41 -5.10
C MET A 226 4.88 5.77 -5.86
N ALA A 227 4.82 6.89 -6.60
CA ALA A 227 5.99 7.47 -7.25
C ALA A 227 5.94 9.00 -7.19
N PHE A 228 7.08 9.62 -6.89
CA PHE A 228 7.25 11.07 -6.74
C PHE A 228 8.35 11.59 -7.65
N ASP A 229 8.42 12.91 -7.84
CA ASP A 229 9.28 13.50 -8.84
C ASP A 229 10.75 13.60 -8.40
N ASP A 230 11.00 13.69 -7.08
CA ASP A 230 12.35 13.74 -6.53
C ASP A 230 12.45 13.08 -5.15
N ASP A 231 13.70 12.98 -4.67
CA ASP A 231 14.05 12.38 -3.37
C ASP A 231 13.37 13.12 -2.21
N VAL A 232 13.24 14.44 -2.28
CA VAL A 232 12.68 15.27 -1.19
C VAL A 232 11.19 15.02 -1.05
N GLU A 233 10.45 15.09 -2.16
CA GLU A 233 9.01 14.81 -2.16
C GLU A 233 8.72 13.39 -1.67
N ALA A 234 9.47 12.40 -2.18
CA ALA A 234 9.30 11.01 -1.78
C ALA A 234 9.49 10.83 -0.27
N LEU A 235 10.53 11.42 0.34
CA LEU A 235 10.77 11.32 1.78
C LEU A 235 9.71 12.03 2.61
N LEU A 236 9.24 13.20 2.18
CA LEU A 236 8.13 13.89 2.85
C LEU A 236 6.84 13.06 2.83
N GLN A 237 6.54 12.40 1.72
CA GLN A 237 5.36 11.53 1.64
C GLN A 237 5.55 10.23 2.45
N VAL A 238 6.76 9.71 2.57
CA VAL A 238 7.04 8.59 3.50
C VAL A 238 6.82 9.01 4.95
N ARG A 239 7.25 10.22 5.35
CA ARG A 239 6.94 10.77 6.68
C ARG A 239 5.44 10.85 6.93
N ARG A 240 4.68 11.34 5.93
CA ARG A 240 3.21 11.39 5.99
C ARG A 240 2.58 10.00 6.07
N LEU A 241 3.09 9.02 5.34
CA LEU A 241 2.63 7.63 5.44
C LEU A 241 2.82 7.09 6.87
N VAL A 242 4.00 7.31 7.47
CA VAL A 242 4.29 6.89 8.85
C VAL A 242 3.28 7.46 9.84
N ASP A 243 2.75 8.67 9.63
CA ASP A 243 1.75 9.29 10.51
C ASP A 243 0.39 8.56 10.52
N PHE A 244 0.07 7.82 9.46
CA PHE A 244 -1.13 7.00 9.40
C PHE A 244 -0.92 5.61 10.02
N LEU A 245 0.31 5.09 10.04
CA LEU A 245 0.57 3.71 10.40
C LEU A 245 0.74 3.52 11.92
N PRO A 246 0.21 2.44 12.50
CA PRO A 246 0.60 1.98 13.83
C PRO A 246 2.11 1.70 13.91
N ALA A 247 2.69 1.80 15.09
CA ALA A 247 4.09 1.42 15.28
C ALA A 247 4.34 -0.08 15.05
N ASN A 248 3.36 -0.90 15.38
CA ASN A 248 3.38 -2.36 15.22
C ASN A 248 1.96 -2.92 15.32
N ASN A 249 1.82 -4.21 15.13
CA ASN A 249 0.55 -4.93 15.13
C ASN A 249 -0.24 -4.96 16.45
N THR A 250 0.26 -4.36 17.51
CA THR A 250 -0.43 -4.29 18.82
C THR A 250 -0.49 -2.88 19.42
N ALA A 251 0.09 -1.90 18.72
CA ALA A 251 0.15 -0.53 19.22
C ALA A 251 -1.18 0.24 19.07
N GLY A 252 -2.11 -0.28 18.26
CA GLY A 252 -3.29 0.46 17.84
C GLY A 252 -3.00 1.60 16.86
N VAL A 253 -4.04 2.13 16.25
CA VAL A 253 -3.91 3.24 15.30
C VAL A 253 -3.51 4.54 15.99
N PRO A 254 -2.67 5.37 15.34
CA PRO A 254 -2.34 6.69 15.89
C PRO A 254 -3.57 7.58 15.98
N GLU A 255 -3.58 8.43 17.02
CA GLU A 255 -4.59 9.48 17.21
C GLU A 255 -3.94 10.86 17.01
N TRP A 256 -4.54 11.66 16.17
CA TRP A 256 -4.12 13.03 15.88
C TRP A 256 -5.27 14.00 16.16
N PRO A 257 -5.00 15.21 16.60
CA PRO A 257 -6.03 16.23 16.69
C PRO A 257 -6.73 16.42 15.36
N SER A 258 -8.06 16.41 15.35
CA SER A 258 -8.87 16.74 14.19
C SER A 258 -9.62 18.05 14.46
N PHE A 259 -9.72 18.92 13.44
CA PHE A 259 -10.50 20.14 13.48
C PHE A 259 -11.94 19.92 12.99
N ASP A 260 -12.20 18.75 12.40
CA ASP A 260 -13.53 18.37 11.92
C ASP A 260 -14.40 17.81 13.05
N GLU A 261 -15.60 18.32 13.20
CA GLU A 261 -16.57 17.77 14.14
C GLU A 261 -16.97 16.34 13.73
N VAL A 262 -16.90 15.41 14.66
CA VAL A 262 -17.31 14.01 14.44
C VAL A 262 -18.79 13.92 14.04
N GLU A 263 -19.63 14.76 14.62
CA GLU A 263 -21.09 14.82 14.39
C GLU A 263 -21.50 15.63 13.16
N ARG A 264 -20.55 16.18 12.41
CA ARG A 264 -20.82 16.99 11.20
C ARG A 264 -21.72 16.23 10.23
N ARG A 265 -22.74 16.94 9.74
CA ARG A 265 -23.60 16.49 8.64
C ARG A 265 -23.17 17.20 7.36
N GLU A 266 -23.02 16.45 6.29
CA GLU A 266 -22.57 16.96 5.00
C GLU A 266 -23.73 16.98 4.00
N GLU A 267 -24.40 18.12 3.87
CA GLU A 267 -25.59 18.24 3.03
C GLU A 267 -25.32 18.00 1.54
N ALA A 268 -24.10 18.29 1.07
CA ALA A 268 -23.71 18.04 -0.30
C ALA A 268 -23.77 16.56 -0.71
N LEU A 269 -23.72 15.64 0.25
CA LEU A 269 -23.86 14.20 -0.03
C LEU A 269 -25.25 13.83 -0.55
N ASP A 270 -26.30 14.59 -0.21
CA ASP A 270 -27.65 14.28 -0.65
C ASP A 270 -27.84 14.44 -2.18
N THR A 271 -26.93 15.16 -2.85
CA THR A 271 -26.99 15.42 -4.30
C THR A 271 -25.72 15.00 -5.06
N LEU A 272 -24.71 14.51 -4.35
CA LEU A 272 -23.42 14.16 -4.97
C LEU A 272 -23.52 12.95 -5.90
N VAL A 273 -24.28 11.94 -5.50
CA VAL A 273 -24.50 10.75 -6.33
C VAL A 273 -25.69 11.01 -7.26
N PRO A 274 -25.48 10.95 -8.59
CA PRO A 274 -26.55 11.19 -9.56
C PRO A 274 -27.70 10.20 -9.42
N GLU A 275 -28.94 10.70 -9.59
CA GLU A 275 -30.16 9.85 -9.61
C GLU A 275 -30.13 8.83 -10.74
N ASN A 276 -29.61 9.23 -11.92
CA ASN A 276 -29.42 8.29 -13.02
C ASN A 276 -28.27 7.30 -12.70
N PRO A 277 -28.56 6.02 -12.53
CA PRO A 277 -27.56 5.03 -12.12
C PRO A 277 -26.45 4.80 -13.15
N ASN A 278 -26.58 5.33 -14.36
CA ASN A 278 -25.56 5.24 -15.42
C ASN A 278 -24.67 6.47 -15.52
N THR A 279 -24.97 7.55 -14.78
CA THR A 279 -24.12 8.74 -14.73
C THR A 279 -22.97 8.50 -13.75
N PRO A 280 -21.70 8.57 -14.20
CA PRO A 280 -20.56 8.41 -13.30
C PRO A 280 -20.38 9.62 -12.40
N TYR A 281 -19.72 9.41 -11.25
CA TYR A 281 -19.26 10.44 -10.33
C TYR A 281 -17.93 10.02 -9.70
N ASP A 282 -17.20 10.97 -9.13
CA ASP A 282 -15.93 10.68 -8.46
C ASP A 282 -16.17 10.27 -7.00
N ILE A 283 -15.89 9.01 -6.66
CA ILE A 283 -16.03 8.53 -5.28
C ILE A 283 -15.09 9.26 -4.30
N LYS A 284 -13.98 9.83 -4.79
CA LYS A 284 -13.05 10.58 -3.93
C LYS A 284 -13.67 11.85 -3.36
N GLU A 285 -14.60 12.48 -4.09
CA GLU A 285 -15.37 13.60 -3.55
C GLU A 285 -16.24 13.18 -2.36
N LEU A 286 -16.84 12.00 -2.45
CA LEU A 286 -17.60 11.42 -1.33
C LEU A 286 -16.68 11.10 -0.15
N VAL A 287 -15.54 10.45 -0.40
CA VAL A 287 -14.55 10.15 0.64
C VAL A 287 -14.13 11.43 1.35
N ALA A 288 -13.75 12.48 0.62
CA ALA A 288 -13.32 13.76 1.18
C ALA A 288 -14.39 14.42 2.09
N LYS A 289 -15.67 14.18 1.80
CA LYS A 289 -16.78 14.71 2.63
C LYS A 289 -17.05 13.88 3.89
N VAL A 290 -16.56 12.65 3.93
CA VAL A 290 -16.78 11.73 5.06
C VAL A 290 -15.60 11.72 6.03
N VAL A 291 -14.37 11.81 5.53
CA VAL A 291 -13.16 11.76 6.36
C VAL A 291 -12.80 13.11 6.96
N ASP A 292 -11.89 13.12 7.92
CA ASP A 292 -11.40 14.33 8.57
C ASP A 292 -10.62 15.18 7.57
N GLU A 293 -10.87 16.49 7.57
CA GLU A 293 -10.23 17.52 6.73
C GLU A 293 -10.24 17.19 5.21
N GLY A 294 -11.01 16.20 4.80
CA GLY A 294 -11.03 15.70 3.43
C GLY A 294 -9.73 14.99 3.01
N ASP A 295 -8.88 14.63 3.98
CA ASP A 295 -7.55 14.10 3.75
C ASP A 295 -7.56 12.60 3.49
N LEU A 296 -7.33 12.21 2.24
CA LEU A 296 -7.12 10.82 1.80
C LEU A 296 -5.69 10.62 1.31
N PHE A 297 -4.94 9.78 1.97
CA PHE A 297 -3.63 9.30 1.50
C PHE A 297 -3.82 8.06 0.63
N GLU A 298 -3.97 8.28 -0.68
CA GLU A 298 -4.29 7.21 -1.62
C GLU A 298 -3.07 6.30 -1.89
N ILE A 299 -3.27 4.99 -1.82
CA ILE A 299 -2.28 3.95 -2.12
C ILE A 299 -2.60 3.38 -3.52
N GLN A 300 -1.57 3.22 -4.36
CA GLN A 300 -1.69 2.71 -5.73
C GLN A 300 -2.69 3.51 -6.60
N ALA A 301 -2.65 4.84 -6.49
CA ALA A 301 -3.56 5.73 -7.20
C ALA A 301 -3.53 5.56 -8.74
N ALA A 302 -2.40 5.12 -9.30
CA ALA A 302 -2.23 4.93 -10.74
C ALA A 302 -2.54 3.51 -11.24
N PHE A 303 -2.67 2.53 -10.32
CA PHE A 303 -3.00 1.13 -10.64
C PHE A 303 -4.44 0.80 -10.29
N ALA A 304 -5.11 -0.02 -11.12
CA ALA A 304 -6.48 -0.47 -10.90
C ALA A 304 -7.39 0.68 -10.42
N ARG A 305 -7.49 1.74 -11.23
CA ARG A 305 -8.16 3.00 -10.88
C ARG A 305 -9.67 2.89 -10.67
N ASN A 306 -10.26 1.75 -11.03
CA ASN A 306 -11.66 1.38 -10.77
C ASN A 306 -11.93 1.06 -9.28
N ILE A 307 -10.89 0.96 -8.45
CA ILE A 307 -10.99 0.88 -7.00
C ILE A 307 -10.00 1.85 -6.34
N VAL A 308 -10.44 2.55 -5.31
CA VAL A 308 -9.64 3.46 -4.48
C VAL A 308 -9.30 2.75 -3.19
N THR A 309 -8.03 2.77 -2.81
CA THR A 309 -7.53 2.32 -1.51
C THR A 309 -6.66 3.39 -0.90
N GLY A 310 -6.75 3.63 0.39
CA GLY A 310 -5.92 4.65 1.05
C GLY A 310 -6.21 4.78 2.52
N PHE A 311 -5.37 5.57 3.20
CA PHE A 311 -5.54 5.91 4.60
C PHE A 311 -6.18 7.27 4.75
N ALA A 312 -7.06 7.39 5.72
CA ALA A 312 -7.70 8.63 6.12
C ALA A 312 -7.86 8.66 7.64
N ARG A 313 -8.47 9.71 8.16
CA ARG A 313 -8.83 9.78 9.59
C ARG A 313 -10.32 10.03 9.77
N ILE A 314 -10.87 9.47 10.82
CA ILE A 314 -12.23 9.78 11.30
C ILE A 314 -12.17 9.96 12.82
N GLY A 315 -12.48 11.17 13.27
CA GLY A 315 -12.33 11.55 14.67
C GLY A 315 -10.88 11.49 15.14
N GLY A 316 -9.93 11.88 14.29
CA GLY A 316 -8.49 11.89 14.55
C GLY A 316 -7.82 10.52 14.45
N ARG A 317 -8.54 9.43 14.23
CA ARG A 317 -7.99 8.06 14.19
C ARG A 317 -7.87 7.55 12.76
N THR A 318 -6.77 6.87 12.49
CA THR A 318 -6.54 6.26 11.16
C THR A 318 -7.59 5.20 10.85
N VAL A 319 -8.09 5.25 9.61
CA VAL A 319 -8.96 4.23 8.99
C VAL A 319 -8.43 3.91 7.60
N GLY A 320 -8.55 2.66 7.18
CA GLY A 320 -8.37 2.26 5.79
C GLY A 320 -9.67 2.50 5.02
N VAL A 321 -9.58 3.09 3.83
CA VAL A 321 -10.70 3.32 2.93
C VAL A 321 -10.56 2.42 1.71
N VAL A 322 -11.62 1.69 1.37
CA VAL A 322 -11.76 0.90 0.13
C VAL A 322 -13.05 1.33 -0.56
N ALA A 323 -12.95 1.84 -1.79
CA ALA A 323 -14.11 2.39 -2.47
C ALA A 323 -14.12 2.06 -3.97
N ASN A 324 -15.26 1.65 -4.52
CA ASN A 324 -15.40 1.50 -5.97
C ASN A 324 -15.39 2.89 -6.62
N GLN A 325 -14.70 3.05 -7.76
CA GLN A 325 -14.61 4.32 -8.51
C GLN A 325 -15.47 4.28 -9.77
N PRO A 326 -16.70 4.84 -9.74
CA PRO A 326 -17.61 4.79 -10.88
C PRO A 326 -17.12 5.52 -12.14
N LEU A 327 -16.18 6.46 -12.02
CA LEU A 327 -15.56 7.12 -13.17
C LEU A 327 -14.72 6.17 -14.05
N VAL A 328 -14.26 5.06 -13.48
CA VAL A 328 -13.39 4.11 -14.17
C VAL A 328 -14.08 2.77 -14.25
N LEU A 329 -14.34 2.28 -15.45
CA LEU A 329 -15.00 1.01 -15.68
C LEU A 329 -16.31 0.85 -14.85
N ALA A 330 -17.04 1.93 -14.61
CA ALA A 330 -18.25 1.97 -13.77
C ALA A 330 -18.07 1.38 -12.36
N GLY A 331 -16.87 1.29 -11.84
CA GLY A 331 -16.56 0.71 -10.53
C GLY A 331 -16.59 -0.81 -10.46
N VAL A 332 -16.58 -1.53 -11.60
CA VAL A 332 -16.55 -3.01 -11.61
C VAL A 332 -15.29 -3.54 -10.91
N LEU A 333 -15.36 -4.75 -10.40
CA LEU A 333 -14.19 -5.49 -9.95
C LEU A 333 -13.58 -6.28 -11.11
N ASP A 334 -12.30 -6.07 -11.36
CA ASP A 334 -11.47 -6.89 -12.22
C ASP A 334 -10.35 -7.58 -11.41
N SER A 335 -9.49 -8.32 -12.07
CA SER A 335 -8.40 -9.04 -11.42
C SER A 335 -7.46 -8.08 -10.66
N ASP A 336 -7.16 -6.92 -11.24
CA ASP A 336 -6.23 -5.95 -10.65
C ASP A 336 -6.85 -5.18 -9.48
N ALA A 337 -8.11 -4.76 -9.60
CA ALA A 337 -8.84 -4.15 -8.48
C ALA A 337 -8.97 -5.11 -7.29
N SER A 338 -9.24 -6.39 -7.57
CA SER A 338 -9.34 -7.43 -6.54
C SER A 338 -8.00 -7.65 -5.82
N ARG A 339 -6.88 -7.68 -6.56
CA ARG A 339 -5.54 -7.82 -5.99
C ARG A 339 -5.15 -6.61 -5.13
N LYS A 340 -5.36 -5.40 -5.65
CA LYS A 340 -5.09 -4.13 -4.96
C LYS A 340 -5.86 -4.06 -3.64
N ALA A 341 -7.17 -4.24 -3.68
CA ALA A 341 -8.00 -4.17 -2.49
C ALA A 341 -7.69 -5.29 -1.48
N ALA A 342 -7.46 -6.53 -1.94
CA ALA A 342 -7.13 -7.65 -1.06
C ALA A 342 -5.83 -7.41 -0.28
N ARG A 343 -4.79 -6.90 -0.95
CA ARG A 343 -3.51 -6.55 -0.31
C ARG A 343 -3.71 -5.46 0.74
N PHE A 344 -4.48 -4.43 0.42
CA PHE A 344 -4.74 -3.31 1.32
C PHE A 344 -5.58 -3.73 2.55
N VAL A 345 -6.66 -4.48 2.35
CA VAL A 345 -7.50 -5.04 3.45
C VAL A 345 -6.65 -5.91 4.37
N ARG A 346 -5.80 -6.77 3.80
CA ARG A 346 -4.89 -7.64 4.55
C ARG A 346 -3.91 -6.84 5.40
N PHE A 347 -3.32 -5.78 4.85
CA PHE A 347 -2.47 -4.86 5.58
C PHE A 347 -3.21 -4.21 6.76
N CYS A 348 -4.41 -3.67 6.50
CA CYS A 348 -5.22 -3.07 7.56
C CYS A 348 -5.51 -4.06 8.70
N ASP A 349 -5.88 -5.30 8.37
CA ASP A 349 -6.13 -6.35 9.39
C ASP A 349 -4.86 -6.71 10.19
N CYS A 350 -3.70 -6.80 9.53
CA CYS A 350 -2.43 -7.07 10.22
C CYS A 350 -2.06 -6.01 11.26
N PHE A 351 -2.42 -4.75 11.00
CA PHE A 351 -2.03 -3.62 11.83
C PHE A 351 -3.19 -2.97 12.59
N GLU A 352 -4.28 -3.70 12.81
CA GLU A 352 -5.44 -3.24 13.61
C GLU A 352 -6.04 -1.91 13.11
N ILE A 353 -5.99 -1.66 11.78
CA ILE A 353 -6.56 -0.46 11.16
C ILE A 353 -8.02 -0.74 10.77
N PRO A 354 -9.00 -0.02 11.32
CA PRO A 354 -10.40 -0.15 10.94
C PRO A 354 -10.63 0.15 9.46
N ILE A 355 -11.60 -0.50 8.82
CA ILE A 355 -11.85 -0.39 7.39
C ILE A 355 -13.23 0.21 7.12
N LEU A 356 -13.25 1.31 6.34
CA LEU A 356 -14.44 1.88 5.72
C LEU A 356 -14.53 1.40 4.27
N THR A 357 -15.60 0.71 3.93
CA THR A 357 -15.87 0.29 2.55
C THR A 357 -17.05 1.08 1.96
N LEU A 358 -16.83 1.76 0.83
CA LEU A 358 -17.87 2.48 0.10
C LEU A 358 -18.19 1.73 -1.20
N VAL A 359 -19.44 1.32 -1.35
CA VAL A 359 -19.83 0.37 -2.40
C VAL A 359 -20.68 1.04 -3.47
N ASP A 360 -20.19 1.00 -4.70
CA ASP A 360 -20.93 1.25 -5.93
C ASP A 360 -20.38 0.33 -7.02
N VAL A 361 -20.82 -0.93 -7.02
CA VAL A 361 -20.24 -2.00 -7.85
C VAL A 361 -21.33 -2.72 -8.66
N PRO A 362 -21.28 -2.66 -10.01
CA PRO A 362 -22.23 -3.35 -10.87
C PRO A 362 -21.93 -4.85 -11.06
N GLY A 363 -20.80 -5.33 -10.56
CA GLY A 363 -20.38 -6.72 -10.68
C GLY A 363 -18.89 -6.89 -10.93
N PHE A 364 -18.49 -8.10 -11.32
CA PHE A 364 -17.17 -8.40 -11.85
C PHE A 364 -17.11 -8.11 -13.35
N LEU A 365 -15.94 -7.69 -13.85
CA LEU A 365 -15.72 -7.43 -15.27
C LEU A 365 -15.75 -8.73 -16.08
N PRO A 366 -16.69 -8.91 -17.02
CA PRO A 366 -16.75 -10.11 -17.85
C PRO A 366 -15.69 -10.07 -18.96
N GLY A 367 -15.37 -11.22 -19.51
CA GLY A 367 -14.56 -11.35 -20.73
C GLY A 367 -13.43 -12.35 -20.60
N THR A 368 -13.01 -12.90 -21.74
CA THR A 368 -11.97 -13.95 -21.80
C THR A 368 -10.64 -13.51 -21.23
N ALA A 369 -10.24 -12.25 -21.41
CA ALA A 369 -9.01 -11.71 -20.84
C ALA A 369 -9.02 -11.75 -19.30
N GLN A 370 -10.16 -11.48 -18.67
CA GLN A 370 -10.33 -11.55 -17.21
C GLN A 370 -10.36 -13.01 -16.73
N GLU A 371 -11.12 -13.86 -17.41
CA GLU A 371 -11.19 -15.28 -17.05
C GLU A 371 -9.82 -15.97 -17.18
N TYR A 372 -9.10 -15.75 -18.28
CA TYR A 372 -7.75 -16.30 -18.49
C TYR A 372 -6.71 -15.65 -17.58
N GLY A 373 -6.90 -14.38 -17.19
CA GLY A 373 -6.11 -13.69 -16.21
C GLY A 373 -6.37 -14.12 -14.76
N GLY A 374 -7.29 -15.07 -14.53
CA GLY A 374 -7.57 -15.64 -13.21
C GLY A 374 -8.50 -14.80 -12.34
N LEU A 375 -9.48 -14.12 -12.92
CA LEU A 375 -10.48 -13.31 -12.21
C LEU A 375 -11.09 -14.03 -11.01
N ILE A 376 -11.45 -15.31 -11.17
CA ILE A 376 -12.01 -16.12 -10.08
C ILE A 376 -11.06 -16.21 -8.90
N LYS A 377 -9.78 -16.50 -9.16
CA LYS A 377 -8.74 -16.60 -8.11
C LYS A 377 -8.48 -15.25 -7.45
N HIS A 378 -8.41 -14.18 -8.24
CA HIS A 378 -8.15 -12.84 -7.72
C HIS A 378 -9.35 -12.24 -6.97
N GLY A 379 -10.57 -12.46 -7.46
CA GLY A 379 -11.79 -12.12 -6.72
C GLY A 379 -11.91 -12.88 -5.40
N ALA A 380 -11.53 -14.16 -5.40
CA ALA A 380 -11.46 -14.97 -4.17
C ALA A 380 -10.45 -14.44 -3.15
N LYS A 381 -9.34 -13.79 -3.56
CA LYS A 381 -8.40 -13.14 -2.62
C LYS A 381 -9.07 -12.01 -1.84
N LEU A 382 -9.85 -11.17 -2.51
CA LEU A 382 -10.54 -10.06 -1.86
C LEU A 382 -11.62 -10.56 -0.91
N LEU A 383 -12.43 -11.54 -1.36
CA LEU A 383 -13.43 -12.20 -0.53
C LEU A 383 -12.77 -12.82 0.72
N PHE A 384 -11.66 -13.52 0.52
CA PHE A 384 -10.89 -14.14 1.60
C PHE A 384 -10.35 -13.09 2.59
N ALA A 385 -9.77 -11.99 2.09
CA ALA A 385 -9.21 -10.93 2.92
C ALA A 385 -10.27 -10.32 3.85
N TYR A 386 -11.43 -9.98 3.32
CA TYR A 386 -12.54 -9.47 4.14
C TYR A 386 -13.08 -10.51 5.13
N SER A 387 -13.26 -11.75 4.70
CA SER A 387 -13.78 -12.83 5.57
C SER A 387 -12.81 -13.16 6.72
N GLN A 388 -11.53 -12.89 6.55
CA GLN A 388 -10.50 -13.12 7.57
C GLN A 388 -10.28 -11.92 8.47
N ALA A 389 -10.66 -10.72 8.03
CA ALA A 389 -10.41 -9.49 8.77
C ALA A 389 -11.14 -9.50 10.12
N THR A 390 -10.39 -9.14 11.16
CA THR A 390 -10.89 -9.07 12.55
C THR A 390 -11.05 -7.63 13.04
N VAL A 391 -10.53 -6.68 12.30
CA VAL A 391 -10.65 -5.24 12.59
C VAL A 391 -12.09 -4.75 12.45
N PRO A 392 -12.46 -3.61 13.06
CA PRO A 392 -13.74 -2.96 12.81
C PRO A 392 -13.97 -2.70 11.31
N MET A 393 -15.09 -3.16 10.79
CA MET A 393 -15.46 -2.98 9.38
C MET A 393 -16.84 -2.32 9.27
N VAL A 394 -16.87 -1.16 8.61
CA VAL A 394 -18.09 -0.41 8.33
C VAL A 394 -18.26 -0.28 6.82
N THR A 395 -19.41 -0.70 6.30
CA THR A 395 -19.74 -0.65 4.88
C THR A 395 -20.89 0.30 4.63
N VAL A 396 -20.78 1.13 3.58
CA VAL A 396 -21.85 2.00 3.12
C VAL A 396 -22.11 1.74 1.63
N ILE A 397 -23.29 1.24 1.31
CA ILE A 397 -23.72 1.02 -0.08
C ILE A 397 -24.36 2.34 -0.56
N THR A 398 -23.67 2.99 -1.48
CA THR A 398 -24.09 4.34 -1.96
C THR A 398 -25.01 4.26 -3.17
N ARG A 399 -24.83 3.24 -4.04
CA ARG A 399 -25.65 3.06 -5.23
C ARG A 399 -25.77 1.57 -5.61
N LYS A 400 -24.94 1.04 -6.48
CA LYS A 400 -25.05 -0.37 -6.96
C LYS A 400 -24.29 -1.33 -6.04
N ALA A 401 -24.87 -2.51 -5.83
CA ALA A 401 -24.24 -3.64 -5.18
C ALA A 401 -24.82 -4.93 -5.77
N PHE A 402 -24.24 -5.42 -6.89
CA PHE A 402 -24.80 -6.50 -7.68
C PHE A 402 -23.95 -7.77 -7.66
N GLY A 403 -24.65 -8.91 -7.62
CA GLY A 403 -24.07 -10.23 -7.75
C GLY A 403 -23.05 -10.56 -6.68
N GLY A 404 -22.09 -11.43 -7.01
CA GLY A 404 -21.01 -11.79 -6.08
C GLY A 404 -20.13 -10.63 -5.63
N ALA A 405 -20.10 -9.53 -6.40
CA ALA A 405 -19.37 -8.33 -6.01
C ALA A 405 -19.98 -7.63 -4.78
N TYR A 406 -21.30 -7.73 -4.58
CA TYR A 406 -21.98 -7.32 -3.34
C TYR A 406 -21.35 -8.03 -2.13
N ASP A 407 -21.18 -9.34 -2.20
CA ASP A 407 -20.56 -10.10 -1.10
C ASP A 407 -19.11 -9.72 -0.90
N VAL A 408 -18.34 -9.65 -1.98
CA VAL A 408 -16.91 -9.40 -1.97
C VAL A 408 -16.55 -8.02 -1.40
N MET A 409 -17.42 -7.01 -1.59
CA MET A 409 -17.21 -5.65 -1.08
C MET A 409 -17.69 -5.48 0.37
N ALA A 410 -17.24 -6.34 1.26
CA ALA A 410 -17.52 -6.30 2.69
C ALA A 410 -19.03 -6.30 3.02
N SER A 411 -19.77 -7.26 2.50
CA SER A 411 -21.17 -7.46 2.93
C SER A 411 -21.23 -7.95 4.37
N LYS A 412 -22.41 -7.82 4.98
CA LYS A 412 -22.66 -8.39 6.32
C LYS A 412 -22.40 -9.88 6.38
N HIS A 413 -22.65 -10.59 5.28
CA HIS A 413 -22.50 -12.05 5.18
C HIS A 413 -21.05 -12.53 5.26
N VAL A 414 -20.09 -11.69 4.84
CA VAL A 414 -18.65 -12.01 4.91
C VAL A 414 -17.98 -11.44 6.15
N GLY A 415 -18.75 -10.88 7.10
CA GLY A 415 -18.25 -10.52 8.40
C GLY A 415 -18.10 -9.01 8.67
N ALA A 416 -18.60 -8.13 7.78
CA ALA A 416 -18.64 -6.70 8.10
C ALA A 416 -19.55 -6.44 9.31
N ASP A 417 -19.09 -5.58 10.24
CA ASP A 417 -19.77 -5.36 11.50
C ASP A 417 -21.04 -4.51 11.36
N VAL A 418 -20.93 -3.43 10.57
CA VAL A 418 -22.03 -2.50 10.34
C VAL A 418 -22.16 -2.22 8.85
N ASN A 419 -23.34 -2.43 8.31
CA ASN A 419 -23.66 -2.18 6.90
C ASN A 419 -24.80 -1.19 6.79
N TYR A 420 -24.51 -0.03 6.21
CA TYR A 420 -25.49 1.00 5.87
C TYR A 420 -25.76 0.99 4.37
N ALA A 421 -26.94 1.44 3.97
CA ALA A 421 -27.27 1.75 2.59
C ALA A 421 -27.88 3.15 2.49
N TRP A 422 -27.65 3.82 1.36
CA TRP A 422 -28.40 5.03 1.02
C TRP A 422 -29.77 4.64 0.43
N PRO A 423 -30.77 5.54 0.44
CA PRO A 423 -32.08 5.28 -0.15
C PRO A 423 -32.02 4.99 -1.66
N SER A 424 -30.99 5.51 -2.35
CA SER A 424 -30.69 5.29 -3.77
C SER A 424 -29.99 3.95 -4.06
N ALA A 425 -29.61 3.19 -3.03
CA ALA A 425 -28.90 1.93 -3.22
C ALA A 425 -29.76 0.90 -3.93
N GLN A 426 -29.11 0.10 -4.78
CA GLN A 426 -29.70 -1.04 -5.50
C GLN A 426 -28.90 -2.29 -5.13
N ILE A 427 -29.58 -3.25 -4.46
CA ILE A 427 -28.94 -4.46 -3.95
C ILE A 427 -29.64 -5.66 -4.55
N ALA A 428 -29.00 -6.40 -5.46
CA ALA A 428 -29.63 -7.53 -6.15
C ALA A 428 -28.60 -8.49 -6.74
N VAL A 429 -29.09 -9.64 -7.23
CA VAL A 429 -28.26 -10.61 -7.96
C VAL A 429 -27.66 -10.02 -9.23
N MET A 430 -28.42 -9.15 -9.91
CA MET A 430 -27.98 -8.42 -11.12
C MET A 430 -28.89 -7.22 -11.39
N GLY A 431 -28.50 -6.36 -12.31
CA GLY A 431 -29.32 -5.25 -12.74
C GLY A 431 -30.65 -5.71 -13.34
N ALA A 432 -31.71 -4.93 -13.13
CA ALA A 432 -33.09 -5.32 -13.44
C ALA A 432 -33.31 -5.76 -14.90
N LYS A 433 -32.75 -5.01 -15.87
CA LYS A 433 -32.90 -5.35 -17.29
C LYS A 433 -32.36 -6.76 -17.62
N GLY A 434 -31.16 -7.06 -17.16
CA GLY A 434 -30.54 -8.37 -17.38
C GLY A 434 -31.32 -9.49 -16.71
N ALA A 435 -31.84 -9.27 -15.49
CA ALA A 435 -32.67 -10.24 -14.78
C ALA A 435 -33.97 -10.52 -15.54
N VAL A 436 -34.63 -9.47 -16.02
CA VAL A 436 -35.89 -9.57 -16.77
C VAL A 436 -35.71 -10.30 -18.11
N GLU A 437 -34.64 -10.00 -18.85
CA GLU A 437 -34.34 -10.72 -20.10
C GLU A 437 -34.06 -12.22 -19.90
N ILE A 438 -33.56 -12.61 -18.73
CA ILE A 438 -33.38 -14.02 -18.37
C ILE A 438 -34.73 -14.69 -17.97
N ILE A 439 -35.46 -14.04 -17.06
CA ILE A 439 -36.71 -14.60 -16.49
C ILE A 439 -37.84 -14.62 -17.52
N PHE A 440 -37.96 -13.55 -18.32
CA PHE A 440 -39.01 -13.37 -19.31
C PHE A 440 -38.47 -13.49 -20.75
N ARG A 441 -37.70 -14.52 -21.00
CA ARG A 441 -37.00 -14.74 -22.27
C ARG A 441 -37.95 -14.75 -23.47
N SER A 442 -39.20 -15.15 -23.28
CA SER A 442 -40.26 -15.13 -24.32
C SER A 442 -40.70 -13.73 -24.72
N ASP A 443 -40.48 -12.73 -23.87
CA ASP A 443 -40.93 -11.37 -24.12
C ASP A 443 -39.80 -10.52 -24.79
N ILE A 444 -38.64 -11.12 -25.05
CA ILE A 444 -37.54 -10.49 -25.78
C ILE A 444 -38.02 -10.16 -27.20
N GLY A 445 -37.99 -8.86 -27.55
CA GLY A 445 -38.51 -8.34 -28.82
C GLY A 445 -39.75 -7.44 -28.65
N ASP A 446 -40.41 -7.47 -27.50
CA ASP A 446 -41.45 -6.54 -27.10
C ASP A 446 -40.88 -5.52 -26.09
N ALA A 447 -40.41 -4.36 -26.60
CA ALA A 447 -39.75 -3.35 -25.78
C ALA A 447 -40.61 -2.80 -24.64
N ASP A 448 -41.93 -2.67 -24.87
CA ASP A 448 -42.86 -2.14 -23.88
C ASP A 448 -43.06 -3.11 -22.71
N LYS A 449 -43.22 -4.40 -23.02
CA LYS A 449 -43.30 -5.43 -21.98
C LYS A 449 -42.01 -5.57 -21.19
N ILE A 450 -40.86 -5.56 -21.84
CA ILE A 450 -39.57 -5.60 -21.16
C ILE A 450 -39.40 -4.37 -20.24
N ALA A 451 -39.81 -3.20 -20.69
CA ALA A 451 -39.77 -1.98 -19.85
C ALA A 451 -40.73 -2.07 -18.65
N GLU A 452 -41.91 -2.61 -18.82
CA GLU A 452 -42.88 -2.83 -17.72
C GLU A 452 -42.32 -3.84 -16.71
N ARG A 453 -41.84 -5.02 -17.18
CA ARG A 453 -41.22 -6.05 -16.34
C ARG A 453 -40.02 -5.52 -15.59
N THR A 454 -39.21 -4.67 -16.24
CA THR A 454 -38.02 -4.06 -15.60
C THR A 454 -38.43 -3.16 -14.43
N ARG A 455 -39.43 -2.29 -14.61
CA ARG A 455 -39.95 -1.47 -13.52
C ARG A 455 -40.55 -2.29 -12.37
N ASP A 456 -41.27 -3.34 -12.69
CA ASP A 456 -41.84 -4.26 -11.69
C ASP A 456 -40.71 -4.94 -10.90
N TYR A 457 -39.69 -5.47 -11.62
CA TYR A 457 -38.52 -6.11 -10.99
C TYR A 457 -37.73 -5.13 -10.10
N GLU A 458 -37.49 -3.91 -10.59
CA GLU A 458 -36.79 -2.88 -9.80
C GLU A 458 -37.52 -2.59 -8.49
N SER A 459 -38.83 -2.38 -8.54
CA SER A 459 -39.63 -2.08 -7.34
C SER A 459 -39.65 -3.22 -6.32
N ARG A 460 -39.56 -4.47 -6.76
CA ARG A 460 -39.65 -5.64 -5.88
C ARG A 460 -38.32 -6.11 -5.32
N PHE A 461 -37.22 -5.93 -6.05
CA PHE A 461 -35.97 -6.63 -5.74
C PHE A 461 -34.75 -5.73 -5.57
N LEU A 462 -34.73 -4.52 -6.15
CA LEU A 462 -33.55 -3.69 -6.12
C LEU A 462 -33.49 -2.74 -4.91
N SER A 463 -34.64 -2.41 -4.35
CA SER A 463 -34.72 -1.46 -3.23
C SER A 463 -33.89 -1.91 -2.04
N PRO A 464 -33.10 -1.02 -1.40
CA PRO A 464 -32.34 -1.35 -0.21
C PRO A 464 -33.22 -1.77 0.97
N PHE A 465 -34.50 -1.40 0.96
CA PHE A 465 -35.46 -1.82 1.98
C PHE A 465 -35.73 -3.33 1.95
N VAL A 466 -35.64 -3.97 0.79
CA VAL A 466 -35.75 -5.45 0.68
C VAL A 466 -34.60 -6.13 1.45
N ALA A 467 -33.38 -5.60 1.37
CA ALA A 467 -32.25 -6.10 2.13
C ALA A 467 -32.37 -5.77 3.63
N ALA A 468 -32.90 -4.57 3.95
CA ALA A 468 -33.14 -4.13 5.34
C ALA A 468 -34.18 -5.02 6.05
N GLU A 469 -35.29 -5.34 5.38
CA GLU A 469 -36.35 -6.24 5.91
C GLU A 469 -35.80 -7.63 6.27
N ARG A 470 -34.72 -8.05 5.63
CA ARG A 470 -34.03 -9.33 5.89
C ARG A 470 -32.91 -9.23 6.90
N GLY A 471 -32.60 -8.02 7.40
CA GLY A 471 -31.43 -7.77 8.27
C GLY A 471 -30.08 -7.91 7.58
N TYR A 472 -30.02 -7.79 6.25
CA TYR A 472 -28.79 -7.85 5.47
C TYR A 472 -28.01 -6.52 5.48
N ILE A 473 -28.71 -5.44 5.79
CA ILE A 473 -28.14 -4.13 6.15
C ILE A 473 -28.76 -3.68 7.47
N ASP A 474 -27.97 -2.94 8.27
CA ASP A 474 -28.39 -2.53 9.61
C ASP A 474 -29.33 -1.32 9.56
N GLU A 475 -29.15 -0.41 8.60
CA GLU A 475 -30.05 0.74 8.43
C GLU A 475 -29.92 1.36 7.04
N VAL A 476 -31.02 1.92 6.53
CA VAL A 476 -31.03 2.83 5.39
C VAL A 476 -30.88 4.26 5.92
N ILE A 477 -29.76 4.90 5.61
CA ILE A 477 -29.37 6.19 6.16
C ILE A 477 -29.48 7.33 5.16
N ARG A 478 -29.76 8.55 5.60
CA ARG A 478 -29.67 9.75 4.75
C ARG A 478 -28.21 9.99 4.36
N PRO A 479 -27.91 10.28 3.08
CA PRO A 479 -26.53 10.51 2.63
C PRO A 479 -25.78 11.54 3.46
N ARG A 480 -26.40 12.69 3.79
CA ARG A 480 -25.80 13.74 4.64
C ARG A 480 -25.36 13.27 6.03
N SER A 481 -25.87 12.16 6.52
CA SER A 481 -25.53 11.62 7.85
C SER A 481 -24.39 10.60 7.83
N THR A 482 -23.83 10.30 6.68
CA THR A 482 -22.84 9.21 6.50
C THR A 482 -21.65 9.35 7.43
N ARG A 483 -20.97 10.52 7.46
CA ARG A 483 -19.82 10.76 8.35
C ARG A 483 -20.17 10.44 9.81
N ARG A 484 -21.24 11.04 10.32
CA ARG A 484 -21.71 10.85 11.70
C ARG A 484 -21.99 9.39 12.02
N ARG A 485 -22.66 8.67 11.11
CA ARG A 485 -23.02 7.25 11.30
C ARG A 485 -21.78 6.36 11.30
N VAL A 486 -20.86 6.58 10.39
CA VAL A 486 -19.59 5.85 10.28
C VAL A 486 -18.72 6.11 11.52
N ALA A 487 -18.58 7.37 11.95
CA ALA A 487 -17.79 7.72 13.13
C ALA A 487 -18.34 7.07 14.41
N ARG A 488 -19.67 7.08 14.59
CA ARG A 488 -20.33 6.41 15.71
C ARG A 488 -20.17 4.90 15.68
N ALA A 489 -20.24 4.29 14.47
CA ALA A 489 -20.01 2.85 14.31
C ALA A 489 -18.59 2.47 14.71
N PHE A 490 -17.58 3.21 14.24
CA PHE A 490 -16.20 2.97 14.65
C PHE A 490 -15.97 3.21 16.14
N ALA A 491 -16.60 4.23 16.74
CA ALA A 491 -16.52 4.47 18.17
C ALA A 491 -17.10 3.30 18.99
N MET A 492 -18.25 2.76 18.57
CA MET A 492 -18.86 1.57 19.18
C MET A 492 -17.97 0.33 19.06
N LEU A 493 -17.32 0.17 17.89
CA LEU A 493 -16.49 -1.01 17.57
C LEU A 493 -15.07 -0.95 18.13
N ARG A 494 -14.67 0.10 18.87
CA ARG A 494 -13.33 0.24 19.44
C ARG A 494 -12.89 -0.94 20.30
N SER A 495 -13.82 -1.58 20.99
CA SER A 495 -13.56 -2.73 21.84
C SER A 495 -13.83 -4.07 21.14
N LYS A 496 -14.00 -4.07 19.82
CA LYS A 496 -14.21 -5.31 19.07
C LYS A 496 -13.05 -6.27 19.32
N ALA A 497 -13.39 -7.48 19.77
CA ALA A 497 -12.47 -8.60 19.89
C ALA A 497 -13.06 -9.78 19.11
N ALA A 498 -12.40 -10.19 18.05
CA ALA A 498 -12.80 -11.33 17.25
C ALA A 498 -11.82 -12.48 17.47
N ALA A 499 -12.34 -13.65 17.86
CA ALA A 499 -11.54 -14.86 17.97
C ALA A 499 -11.19 -15.39 16.58
N LYS A 500 -9.91 -15.64 16.32
CA LYS A 500 -9.46 -16.32 15.11
C LYS A 500 -9.59 -17.85 15.29
N PRO A 501 -9.93 -18.59 14.22
CA PRO A 501 -9.88 -20.05 14.26
C PRO A 501 -8.48 -20.56 14.61
N TRP A 502 -8.42 -21.68 15.35
CA TRP A 502 -7.13 -22.29 15.68
C TRP A 502 -6.44 -22.84 14.42
N ARG A 503 -5.32 -22.22 14.05
CA ARG A 503 -4.48 -22.62 12.91
C ARG A 503 -3.10 -21.96 13.01
N LYS A 504 -2.08 -22.57 12.38
CA LYS A 504 -0.75 -21.98 12.29
C LYS A 504 -0.75 -20.67 11.49
N HIS A 505 -1.38 -20.68 10.34
CA HIS A 505 -1.64 -19.56 9.45
C HIS A 505 -2.77 -19.93 8.50
N ASP A 506 -3.34 -18.96 7.82
CA ASP A 506 -4.31 -19.21 6.76
C ASP A 506 -3.62 -19.65 5.46
N ASN A 507 -4.41 -20.19 4.54
CA ASN A 507 -3.98 -20.56 3.19
C ASN A 507 -4.78 -19.73 2.18
N ILE A 508 -4.38 -18.45 2.06
CA ILE A 508 -4.99 -17.52 1.11
C ILE A 508 -4.76 -18.01 -0.33
N PRO A 509 -5.72 -17.86 -1.26
CA PRO A 509 -5.53 -18.19 -2.67
C PRO A 509 -4.50 -17.20 -3.29
N LEU A 510 -3.23 -17.62 -3.42
CA LEU A 510 -2.10 -16.81 -3.90
C LEU A 510 -2.09 -16.68 -5.43
#